data_810b28e872dd1a797ff1e42b02081b86
#
_entry.id   810b28e872dd1a797ff1e42b02081b86
#
_cell.length_a   1.000
_cell.length_b   1.000
_cell.length_c   1.000
_cell.angle_alpha   90.00
_cell.angle_beta   90.00
_cell.angle_gamma   90.00
#
_symmetry.space_group_name_H-M   'P 1'
#
loop_
_entity.id
_entity.type
_entity.pdbx_description
1 polymer ?
#
loop_
_entity_poly.entity_id
_entity_poly.type
_entity_poly.pdbx_seq_one_letter_code
_entity_poly.pdbx_strand_id
1 'polypeptide(L)'
;MVVASLSGNTRELGRMIAGHCRAAGHAVYWQEADAADPSEALAADQADLVLLGSWTDNAGRTPSEMKAWIAATAERGQRPAQVAVFGTGETQWGQEYYCGAVQRLIRYFNSTYPPLRIEQMPHGERHAAAIAEWTAAVLAHYWSTADADHQRHHA
;
A
#
# COMPACT_ATOMS: atom_id res chain seq x y z
N MET A 1 -6.20 -1.44 -4.32
CA MET A 1 -4.80 -1.83 -4.02
C MET A 1 -3.95 -1.62 -5.25
N VAL A 2 -2.84 -0.96 -5.13
CA VAL A 2 -1.88 -0.72 -6.23
C VAL A 2 -0.54 -1.31 -5.84
N VAL A 3 0.07 -2.10 -6.73
CA VAL A 3 1.28 -2.86 -6.42
C VAL A 3 2.34 -2.66 -7.51
N ALA A 4 3.53 -2.27 -7.08
CA ALA A 4 4.76 -2.34 -7.87
C ALA A 4 5.61 -3.52 -7.38
N SER A 5 5.93 -4.47 -8.25
CA SER A 5 6.66 -5.68 -7.89
C SER A 5 7.56 -6.14 -9.01
N LEU A 6 8.88 -6.15 -8.76
CA LEU A 6 9.88 -6.58 -9.74
C LEU A 6 9.96 -8.12 -9.83
N SER A 7 10.17 -8.77 -8.68
CA SER A 7 10.41 -10.23 -8.61
C SER A 7 9.19 -11.05 -8.15
N GLY A 8 8.08 -10.39 -7.85
CA GLY A 8 6.87 -11.03 -7.33
C GLY A 8 6.70 -10.98 -5.81
N ASN A 9 7.72 -10.60 -5.07
CA ASN A 9 7.67 -10.56 -3.59
C ASN A 9 6.58 -9.63 -3.07
N THR A 10 6.54 -8.40 -3.54
CA THR A 10 5.53 -7.42 -3.12
C THR A 10 4.13 -7.81 -3.61
N ARG A 11 4.04 -8.43 -4.78
CA ARG A 11 2.76 -8.95 -5.31
C ARG A 11 2.19 -10.04 -4.42
N GLU A 12 3.02 -10.96 -3.95
CA GLU A 12 2.58 -12.02 -3.03
C GLU A 12 2.14 -11.43 -1.69
N LEU A 13 2.90 -10.49 -1.15
CA LEU A 13 2.52 -9.75 0.05
C LEU A 13 1.15 -9.07 -0.12
N GLY A 14 0.94 -8.39 -1.25
CA GLY A 14 -0.32 -7.74 -1.58
C GLY A 14 -1.49 -8.74 -1.69
N ARG A 15 -1.27 -9.94 -2.25
CA ARG A 15 -2.30 -10.99 -2.32
C ARG A 15 -2.73 -11.47 -0.95
N MET A 16 -1.79 -11.67 -0.04
CA MET A 16 -2.09 -12.05 1.35
C MET A 16 -2.92 -10.97 2.05
N ILE A 17 -2.52 -9.69 1.93
CA ILE A 17 -3.27 -8.55 2.46
C ILE A 17 -4.68 -8.49 1.87
N ALA A 18 -4.81 -8.61 0.55
CA ALA A 18 -6.10 -8.60 -0.14
C ALA A 18 -7.02 -9.73 0.34
N GLY A 19 -6.46 -10.92 0.61
CA GLY A 19 -7.18 -12.03 1.20
C GLY A 19 -7.78 -11.70 2.56
N HIS A 20 -7.01 -11.06 3.44
CA HIS A 20 -7.49 -10.60 4.75
C HIS A 20 -8.55 -9.51 4.63
N CYS A 21 -8.38 -8.55 3.74
CA CYS A 21 -9.39 -7.51 3.49
C CYS A 21 -10.71 -8.11 3.01
N ARG A 22 -10.66 -9.05 2.05
CA ARG A 22 -11.88 -9.72 1.56
C ARG A 22 -12.54 -10.59 2.63
N ALA A 23 -11.76 -11.30 3.43
CA ALA A 23 -12.28 -12.06 4.56
C ALA A 23 -12.97 -11.18 5.61
N ALA A 24 -12.54 -9.92 5.74
CA ALA A 24 -13.17 -8.92 6.58
C ALA A 24 -14.38 -8.21 5.91
N GLY A 25 -14.79 -8.64 4.72
CA GLY A 25 -15.97 -8.14 4.02
C GLY A 25 -15.74 -6.94 3.10
N HIS A 26 -14.49 -6.58 2.82
CA HIS A 26 -14.16 -5.45 1.94
C HIS A 26 -14.03 -5.88 0.48
N ALA A 27 -14.53 -5.05 -0.44
CA ALA A 27 -14.22 -5.17 -1.87
C ALA A 27 -12.79 -4.69 -2.12
N VAL A 28 -12.00 -5.48 -2.85
CA VAL A 28 -10.61 -5.14 -3.18
C VAL A 28 -10.46 -5.08 -4.70
N TYR A 29 -10.16 -3.88 -5.18
CA TYR A 29 -9.81 -3.62 -6.59
C TYR A 29 -8.29 -3.64 -6.72
N TRP A 30 -7.77 -4.51 -7.57
CA TRP A 30 -6.34 -4.70 -7.77
C TRP A 30 -5.84 -4.01 -9.01
N GLN A 31 -4.70 -3.34 -8.91
CA GLN A 31 -3.98 -2.74 -10.03
C GLN A 31 -2.48 -2.97 -9.87
N GLU A 32 -1.82 -3.41 -10.94
CA GLU A 32 -0.36 -3.32 -11.04
C GLU A 32 0.02 -1.87 -11.40
N ALA A 33 1.08 -1.36 -10.79
CA ALA A 33 1.50 0.04 -11.00
C ALA A 33 2.01 0.29 -12.43
N ASP A 34 2.50 -0.75 -13.09
CA ASP A 34 2.98 -0.74 -14.48
C ASP A 34 1.92 -1.18 -15.51
N ALA A 35 0.66 -1.34 -15.09
CA ALA A 35 -0.40 -1.72 -16.01
C ALA A 35 -0.53 -0.69 -17.15
N ALA A 36 -0.53 -1.19 -18.39
CA ALA A 36 -0.56 -0.35 -19.59
C ALA A 36 -1.88 0.40 -19.76
N ASP A 37 -2.97 -0.09 -19.18
CA ASP A 37 -4.29 0.54 -19.23
C ASP A 37 -4.91 0.59 -17.83
N PRO A 38 -4.88 1.75 -17.16
CA PRO A 38 -5.56 1.95 -15.89
C PRO A 38 -7.07 2.14 -16.03
N SER A 39 -7.64 2.05 -17.24
CA SER A 39 -9.06 2.34 -17.49
C SER A 39 -10.03 1.39 -16.78
N GLU A 40 -9.57 0.18 -16.43
CA GLU A 40 -10.35 -0.80 -15.64
C GLU A 40 -10.14 -0.70 -14.13
N ALA A 41 -9.18 0.11 -13.70
CA ALA A 41 -8.89 0.30 -12.28
C ALA A 41 -9.83 1.33 -11.65
N LEU A 42 -10.25 1.07 -10.43
CA LEU A 42 -10.95 2.07 -9.65
C LEU A 42 -10.08 3.31 -9.50
N ALA A 43 -10.62 4.50 -9.79
CA ALA A 43 -9.88 5.74 -9.61
C ALA A 43 -9.48 5.89 -8.13
N ALA A 44 -8.28 6.42 -7.90
CA ALA A 44 -7.70 6.48 -6.56
C ALA A 44 -8.53 7.31 -5.56
N ASP A 45 -9.24 8.31 -6.06
CA ASP A 45 -10.15 9.17 -5.30
C ASP A 45 -11.55 8.57 -5.05
N GLN A 46 -11.86 7.44 -5.71
CA GLN A 46 -13.10 6.68 -5.52
C GLN A 46 -12.95 5.54 -4.50
N ALA A 47 -11.73 5.23 -4.10
CA ALA A 47 -11.47 4.23 -3.08
C ALA A 47 -11.56 4.88 -1.69
N ASP A 48 -12.21 4.19 -0.75
CA ASP A 48 -12.26 4.62 0.65
C ASP A 48 -10.86 4.60 1.28
N LEU A 49 -10.06 3.61 0.91
CA LEU A 49 -8.68 3.43 1.34
C LEU A 49 -7.84 2.87 0.18
N VAL A 50 -6.73 3.50 -0.11
CA VAL A 50 -5.74 2.99 -1.06
C VAL A 50 -4.61 2.30 -0.32
N LEU A 51 -4.39 1.02 -0.63
CA LEU A 51 -3.24 0.25 -0.15
C LEU A 51 -2.16 0.26 -1.24
N LEU A 52 -1.01 0.87 -0.95
CA LEU A 52 0.12 0.95 -1.87
C LEU A 52 1.20 -0.04 -1.48
N GLY A 53 1.50 -0.99 -2.36
CA GLY A 53 2.58 -1.95 -2.21
C GLY A 53 3.74 -1.64 -3.16
N SER A 54 4.96 -1.57 -2.63
CA SER A 54 6.14 -1.29 -3.46
C SER A 54 7.35 -2.10 -3.05
N TRP A 55 8.07 -2.64 -4.05
CA TRP A 55 9.46 -3.04 -3.84
C TRP A 55 10.33 -1.79 -3.71
N THR A 56 11.57 -1.98 -3.29
CA THR A 56 12.52 -0.89 -3.10
C THR A 56 13.64 -1.00 -4.12
N ASP A 57 13.80 0.01 -4.95
CA ASP A 57 14.87 0.11 -5.92
C ASP A 57 16.19 0.54 -5.25
N ASN A 58 17.30 0.44 -5.98
CA ASN A 58 18.64 0.75 -5.53
C ASN A 58 18.71 2.00 -4.65
N ALA A 59 19.49 1.93 -3.57
CA ALA A 59 19.67 3.00 -2.58
C ALA A 59 18.36 3.48 -1.94
N GLY A 60 17.39 2.59 -1.74
CA GLY A 60 16.15 2.90 -1.04
C GLY A 60 15.14 3.72 -1.84
N ARG A 61 15.27 3.75 -3.18
CA ARG A 61 14.42 4.57 -4.04
C ARG A 61 13.05 3.93 -4.29
N THR A 62 12.07 4.78 -4.56
CA THR A 62 10.79 4.36 -5.11
C THR A 62 10.98 3.93 -6.56
N PRO A 63 10.46 2.77 -6.99
CA PRO A 63 10.57 2.30 -8.36
C PRO A 63 9.91 3.22 -9.37
N SER A 64 10.40 3.18 -10.61
CA SER A 64 9.93 4.05 -11.70
C SER A 64 8.45 3.85 -12.01
N GLU A 65 7.95 2.62 -11.99
CA GLU A 65 6.55 2.30 -12.25
C GLU A 65 5.61 2.86 -11.17
N MET A 66 6.03 2.84 -9.91
CA MET A 66 5.24 3.46 -8.83
C MET A 66 5.25 4.99 -8.96
N LYS A 67 6.38 5.59 -9.32
CA LYS A 67 6.45 7.04 -9.60
C LYS A 67 5.55 7.44 -10.76
N ALA A 68 5.53 6.63 -11.83
CA ALA A 68 4.69 6.87 -13.00
C ALA A 68 3.20 6.79 -12.63
N TRP A 69 2.81 5.79 -11.82
CA TRP A 69 1.43 5.69 -11.32
C TRP A 69 1.04 6.93 -10.49
N ILE A 70 1.90 7.38 -9.59
CA ILE A 70 1.67 8.58 -8.77
C ILE A 70 1.50 9.82 -9.66
N ALA A 71 2.38 10.01 -10.63
CA ALA A 71 2.32 11.13 -11.56
C ALA A 71 1.00 11.12 -12.37
N ALA A 72 0.65 9.98 -12.96
CA ALA A 72 -0.57 9.83 -13.74
C ALA A 72 -1.84 10.06 -12.90
N THR A 73 -1.85 9.60 -11.66
CA THR A 73 -2.94 9.82 -10.71
C THR A 73 -3.09 11.30 -10.37
N ALA A 74 -1.97 11.99 -10.11
CA ALA A 74 -1.94 13.41 -9.83
C ALA A 74 -2.37 14.27 -11.03
N GLU A 75 -1.92 13.92 -12.24
CA GLU A 75 -2.30 14.61 -13.49
C GLU A 75 -3.80 14.52 -13.77
N ARG A 76 -4.44 13.42 -13.37
CA ARG A 76 -5.90 13.26 -13.46
C ARG A 76 -6.67 13.97 -12.34
N GLY A 77 -5.99 14.60 -11.40
CA GLY A 77 -6.61 15.20 -10.22
C GLY A 77 -7.16 14.19 -9.21
N GLN A 78 -6.81 12.90 -9.35
CA GLN A 78 -7.27 11.83 -8.48
C GLN A 78 -6.39 11.79 -7.23
N ARG A 79 -6.89 12.29 -6.13
CA ARG A 79 -6.18 12.23 -4.83
C ARG A 79 -6.84 11.20 -3.93
N PRO A 80 -6.12 10.13 -3.53
CA PRO A 80 -6.66 9.21 -2.56
C PRO A 80 -6.87 9.92 -1.22
N ALA A 81 -8.04 9.70 -0.61
CA ALA A 81 -8.38 10.30 0.67
C ALA A 81 -7.53 9.73 1.81
N GLN A 82 -7.27 8.43 1.77
CA GLN A 82 -6.48 7.71 2.76
C GLN A 82 -5.55 6.70 2.08
N VAL A 83 -4.32 6.61 2.56
CA VAL A 83 -3.30 5.72 1.99
C VAL A 83 -2.57 4.98 3.10
N ALA A 84 -2.54 3.65 3.02
CA ALA A 84 -1.67 2.81 3.83
C ALA A 84 -0.62 2.16 2.92
N VAL A 85 0.60 2.00 3.43
CA VAL A 85 1.74 1.58 2.60
C VAL A 85 2.37 0.31 3.16
N PHE A 86 2.64 -0.63 2.27
CA PHE A 86 3.39 -1.85 2.56
C PHE A 86 4.48 -2.07 1.51
N GLY A 87 5.44 -2.91 1.83
CA GLY A 87 6.47 -3.21 0.84
C GLY A 87 7.43 -4.29 1.27
N THR A 88 8.25 -4.67 0.32
CA THR A 88 9.33 -5.63 0.50
C THR A 88 10.68 -4.98 0.23
N GLY A 89 11.71 -5.52 0.84
CA GLY A 89 13.08 -5.07 0.65
C GLY A 89 14.06 -6.12 1.12
N GLU A 90 15.33 -5.80 1.06
CA GLU A 90 16.40 -6.68 1.45
C GLU A 90 17.39 -5.94 2.35
N THR A 91 17.58 -6.45 3.56
CA THR A 91 18.49 -5.85 4.56
C THR A 91 19.96 -6.00 4.17
N GLN A 92 20.27 -6.96 3.30
CA GLN A 92 21.65 -7.21 2.81
C GLN A 92 22.27 -6.01 2.09
N TRP A 93 21.47 -5.10 1.56
CA TRP A 93 21.93 -3.90 0.86
C TRP A 93 22.14 -2.69 1.76
N GLY A 94 21.90 -2.85 3.06
CA GLY A 94 22.02 -1.81 4.08
C GLY A 94 20.68 -1.52 4.79
N GLN A 95 20.72 -1.41 6.10
CA GLN A 95 19.53 -1.12 6.92
C GLN A 95 18.89 0.22 6.56
N GLU A 96 19.69 1.21 6.16
CA GLU A 96 19.26 2.53 5.75
C GLU A 96 18.43 2.53 4.46
N TYR A 97 18.58 1.50 3.62
CA TYR A 97 17.85 1.35 2.34
C TYR A 97 16.66 0.39 2.45
N TYR A 98 16.60 -0.38 3.54
CA TYR A 98 15.58 -1.40 3.73
C TYR A 98 14.17 -0.82 3.66
N CYS A 99 13.38 -1.28 2.69
CA CYS A 99 12.03 -0.77 2.42
C CYS A 99 11.97 0.77 2.32
N GLY A 100 13.01 1.40 1.75
CA GLY A 100 13.07 2.86 1.59
C GLY A 100 11.92 3.43 0.77
N ALA A 101 11.41 2.69 -0.20
CA ALA A 101 10.23 3.08 -0.97
C ALA A 101 8.99 3.26 -0.07
N VAL A 102 8.78 2.39 0.91
CA VAL A 102 7.69 2.49 1.89
C VAL A 102 7.78 3.83 2.65
N GLN A 103 8.96 4.18 3.14
CA GLN A 103 9.17 5.45 3.86
C GLN A 103 8.90 6.67 2.99
N ARG A 104 9.34 6.63 1.73
CA ARG A 104 9.13 7.72 0.77
C ARG A 104 7.65 7.90 0.45
N LEU A 105 6.92 6.82 0.23
CA LEU A 105 5.49 6.84 -0.04
C LEU A 105 4.67 7.35 1.15
N ILE A 106 5.02 6.93 2.37
CA ILE A 106 4.39 7.43 3.61
C ILE A 106 4.54 8.96 3.69
N ARG A 107 5.74 9.48 3.46
CA ARG A 107 5.98 10.93 3.49
C ARG A 107 5.22 11.66 2.39
N TYR A 108 5.24 11.14 1.18
CA TYR A 108 4.58 11.76 0.03
C TYR A 108 3.07 11.89 0.24
N PHE A 109 2.42 10.84 0.73
CA PHE A 109 0.98 10.83 0.97
C PHE A 109 0.58 11.32 2.37
N ASN A 110 1.53 11.68 3.20
CA ASN A 110 1.30 12.05 4.60
C ASN A 110 0.46 10.98 5.33
N SER A 111 0.80 9.72 5.12
CA SER A 111 0.06 8.57 5.67
C SER A 111 0.17 8.52 7.19
N THR A 112 -0.98 8.34 7.85
CA THR A 112 -1.07 8.15 9.31
C THR A 112 -1.14 6.67 9.71
N TYR A 113 -1.17 5.78 8.72
CA TYR A 113 -1.21 4.34 8.93
C TYR A 113 0.16 3.75 9.28
N PRO A 114 0.22 2.70 10.10
CA PRO A 114 1.47 2.00 10.35
C PRO A 114 2.01 1.38 9.06
N PRO A 115 3.34 1.40 8.82
CA PRO A 115 3.93 0.72 7.68
C PRO A 115 4.00 -0.80 7.89
N LEU A 116 3.93 -1.57 6.79
CA LEU A 116 4.34 -2.97 6.79
C LEU A 116 5.58 -3.14 5.92
N ARG A 117 6.61 -3.76 6.49
CA ARG A 117 7.88 -4.04 5.82
C ARG A 117 8.22 -5.52 5.99
N ILE A 118 8.38 -6.23 4.89
CA ILE A 118 8.70 -7.65 4.88
C ILE A 118 10.03 -7.87 4.16
N GLU A 119 10.88 -8.68 4.76
CA GLU A 119 12.14 -9.13 4.16
C GLU A 119 11.83 -10.10 3.02
N GLN A 120 12.21 -9.72 1.79
CA GLN A 120 12.06 -10.56 0.60
C GLN A 120 10.64 -11.12 0.39
N MET A 121 10.52 -12.40 0.04
CA MET A 121 9.25 -13.11 -0.13
C MET A 121 8.60 -13.39 1.22
N PRO A 122 7.32 -13.07 1.43
CA PRO A 122 6.62 -13.48 2.63
C PRO A 122 6.66 -15.00 2.81
N HIS A 123 7.06 -15.44 4.00
CA HIS A 123 7.14 -16.86 4.32
C HIS A 123 7.00 -17.11 5.82
N GLY A 124 6.49 -18.30 6.17
CA GLY A 124 6.40 -18.76 7.53
C GLY A 124 5.34 -18.06 8.39
N GLU A 125 5.13 -18.59 9.58
CA GLU A 125 4.07 -18.15 10.50
C GLU A 125 4.30 -16.70 11.00
N ARG A 126 5.55 -16.31 11.19
CA ARG A 126 5.88 -14.95 11.65
C ARG A 126 5.43 -13.87 10.67
N HIS A 127 5.71 -14.06 9.37
CA HIS A 127 5.25 -13.13 8.36
C HIS A 127 3.72 -13.19 8.19
N ALA A 128 3.13 -14.37 8.22
CA ALA A 128 1.68 -14.52 8.15
C ALA A 128 0.97 -13.77 9.30
N ALA A 129 1.47 -13.91 10.54
CA ALA A 129 0.94 -13.19 11.69
C ALA A 129 1.12 -11.66 11.54
N ALA A 130 2.30 -11.19 11.15
CA ALA A 130 2.56 -9.77 10.97
C ALA A 130 1.65 -9.15 9.90
N ILE A 131 1.39 -9.86 8.81
CA ILE A 131 0.51 -9.41 7.73
C ILE A 131 -0.95 -9.34 8.22
N ALA A 132 -1.42 -10.36 8.93
CA ALA A 132 -2.76 -10.38 9.49
C ALA A 132 -2.98 -9.26 10.52
N GLU A 133 -2.04 -9.06 11.44
CA GLU A 133 -2.06 -8.01 12.45
C GLU A 133 -2.03 -6.62 11.81
N TRP A 134 -1.16 -6.40 10.85
CA TRP A 134 -1.09 -5.13 10.14
C TRP A 134 -2.38 -4.82 9.40
N THR A 135 -2.94 -5.79 8.68
CA THR A 135 -4.19 -5.59 7.95
C THR A 135 -5.33 -5.24 8.92
N ALA A 136 -5.45 -5.95 10.03
CA ALA A 136 -6.45 -5.66 11.06
C ALA A 136 -6.26 -4.25 11.65
N ALA A 137 -5.02 -3.85 11.94
CA ALA A 137 -4.72 -2.52 12.47
C ALA A 137 -5.07 -1.40 11.46
N VAL A 138 -4.77 -1.60 10.18
CA VAL A 138 -5.11 -0.64 9.11
C VAL A 138 -6.63 -0.49 8.99
N LEU A 139 -7.38 -1.58 8.95
CA LEU A 139 -8.83 -1.53 8.86
C LEU A 139 -9.46 -0.88 10.11
N ALA A 140 -8.96 -1.16 11.30
CA ALA A 140 -9.42 -0.52 12.53
C ALA A 140 -9.15 0.99 12.53
N HIS A 141 -7.96 1.40 12.07
CA HIS A 141 -7.61 2.82 11.95
C HIS A 141 -8.50 3.55 10.94
N TYR A 142 -8.78 2.93 9.80
CA TYR A 142 -9.71 3.46 8.80
C TYR A 142 -11.08 3.76 9.42
N TRP A 143 -11.67 2.80 10.11
CA TRP A 143 -12.99 3.00 10.74
C TRP A 143 -12.99 4.09 11.80
N SER A 144 -11.95 4.19 12.63
CA SER A 144 -11.85 5.23 13.65
C SER A 144 -11.75 6.63 13.05
N THR A 145 -11.09 6.80 11.90
CA THR A 145 -11.00 8.10 11.21
C THR A 145 -12.29 8.45 10.48
N ALA A 146 -12.94 7.48 9.86
CA ALA A 146 -14.21 7.68 9.18
C ALA A 146 -15.33 8.11 10.15
N ASP A 147 -15.39 7.49 11.33
CA ASP A 147 -16.35 7.86 12.38
C ASP A 147 -16.10 9.28 12.91
N ALA A 148 -14.85 9.67 13.09
CA ALA A 148 -14.48 11.01 13.55
C ALA A 148 -14.86 12.10 12.53
N ASP A 149 -14.76 11.82 11.24
CA ASP A 149 -15.16 12.74 10.18
C ASP A 149 -16.68 12.87 10.08
N HIS A 150 -17.40 11.76 10.25
CA HIS A 150 -18.87 11.77 10.26
C HIS A 150 -19.43 12.61 11.42
N GLN A 151 -18.84 12.51 12.60
CA GLN A 151 -19.24 13.31 13.77
C GLN A 151 -18.96 14.81 13.59
N ARG A 152 -17.90 15.20 12.89
CA ARG A 152 -17.58 16.61 12.63
C ARG A 152 -18.52 17.29 11.63
N HIS A 153 -19.13 16.53 10.73
CA HIS A 153 -20.06 17.07 9.73
C HIS A 153 -21.50 17.17 10.23
N HIS A 154 -21.80 16.63 11.41
CA HIS A 154 -23.12 16.67 12.04
C HIS A 154 -23.18 17.50 13.33
N ALA A 155 -22.09 18.19 13.68
CA ALA A 155 -22.02 19.14 14.80
C ALA A 155 -22.02 20.59 14.30
#